data_07ee9af61898333a89420009f0b8098f
#
_entry.id   07ee9af61898333a89420009f0b8098f
#
_cell.length_a   1.000
_cell.length_b   1.000
_cell.length_c   1.000
_cell.angle_alpha   90.00
_cell.angle_beta   90.00
_cell.angle_gamma   90.00
#
_symmetry.space_group_name_H-M   'P 1'
#
loop_
_entity.id
_entity.type
_entity.pdbx_description
1 polymer ?
#
loop_
_entity_poly.entity_id
_entity_poly.type
_entity_poly.pdbx_seq_one_letter_code
_entity_poly.pdbx_strand_id
1 'polypeptide(L)'
;MEQILSFISTHREMIYFIILAVFVGVEVIGHVPSVLHTPLMSGANAIHGVVVVGAIIVMLDTDATNYISLTLGTVAVILGTLNVVGGFVVTDRMLDMFKKK
;
A
#
# COMPACT_ATOMS: atom_id res chain seq x y z
N MET A 1 -11.34 21.75 -21.82
CA MET A 1 -10.74 20.77 -22.75
C MET A 1 -9.23 20.93 -22.84
N GLU A 2 -8.74 22.12 -23.15
CA GLU A 2 -7.30 22.39 -23.29
C GLU A 2 -6.51 22.10 -22.00
N GLN A 3 -7.05 22.46 -20.84
CA GLN A 3 -6.39 22.19 -19.55
C GLN A 3 -6.22 20.68 -19.30
N ILE A 4 -7.22 19.89 -19.67
CA ILE A 4 -7.17 18.44 -19.50
C ILE A 4 -6.12 17.84 -20.45
N LEU A 5 -6.11 18.26 -21.70
CA LEU A 5 -5.13 17.81 -22.69
C LEU A 5 -3.70 18.20 -22.29
N SER A 6 -3.52 19.42 -21.78
CA SER A 6 -2.23 19.88 -21.28
C SER A 6 -1.76 19.05 -20.08
N PHE A 7 -2.65 18.77 -19.13
CA PHE A 7 -2.36 17.92 -17.97
C PHE A 7 -1.93 16.52 -18.41
N ILE A 8 -2.68 15.90 -19.33
CA ILE A 8 -2.37 14.56 -19.84
C ILE A 8 -1.02 14.55 -20.57
N SER A 9 -0.74 15.55 -21.41
CA SER A 9 0.51 15.59 -22.15
C SER A 9 1.72 15.80 -21.23
N THR A 10 1.57 16.58 -20.17
CA THR A 10 2.62 16.85 -19.19
C THR A 10 2.93 15.62 -18.36
N HIS A 11 1.91 14.83 -17.99
CA HIS A 11 2.05 13.66 -17.12
C HIS A 11 2.00 12.34 -17.91
N ARG A 12 2.20 12.38 -19.20
CA ARG A 12 2.06 11.24 -20.11
C ARG A 12 2.82 10.00 -19.66
N GLU A 13 4.08 10.18 -19.29
CA GLU A 13 4.93 9.05 -18.86
C GLU A 13 4.41 8.39 -17.58
N MET A 14 3.98 9.20 -16.62
CA MET A 14 3.40 8.69 -15.37
C MET A 14 2.09 7.95 -15.62
N ILE A 15 1.25 8.45 -16.53
CA ILE A 15 -0.02 7.81 -16.88
C ILE A 15 0.26 6.45 -17.54
N TYR A 16 1.21 6.38 -18.47
CA TYR A 16 1.60 5.11 -19.08
C TYR A 16 2.14 4.13 -18.04
N PHE A 17 2.99 4.61 -17.13
CA PHE A 17 3.54 3.78 -16.08
C PHE A 17 2.43 3.19 -15.19
N ILE A 18 1.44 3.99 -14.80
CA ILE A 18 0.32 3.53 -13.97
C ILE A 18 -0.51 2.48 -14.71
N ILE A 19 -0.83 2.73 -15.98
CA ILE A 19 -1.61 1.80 -16.79
C ILE A 19 -0.87 0.46 -16.91
N LEU A 20 0.42 0.50 -17.23
CA LEU A 20 1.24 -0.71 -17.37
C LEU A 20 1.36 -1.45 -16.04
N ALA A 21 1.52 -0.73 -14.93
CA ALA A 21 1.59 -1.32 -13.60
C ALA A 21 0.29 -2.05 -13.24
N VAL A 22 -0.87 -1.48 -13.59
CA VAL A 22 -2.17 -2.12 -13.37
C VAL A 22 -2.28 -3.41 -14.19
N PHE A 23 -1.91 -3.36 -15.47
CA PHE A 23 -1.93 -4.55 -16.33
C PHE A 23 -1.01 -5.65 -15.81
N VAL A 24 0.21 -5.30 -15.42
CA VAL A 24 1.16 -6.26 -14.85
C VAL A 24 0.60 -6.86 -13.57
N GLY A 25 0.05 -6.04 -12.70
CA GLY A 25 -0.55 -6.50 -11.43
C GLY A 25 -1.70 -7.49 -11.65
N VAL A 26 -2.61 -7.17 -12.57
CA VAL A 26 -3.73 -8.05 -12.91
C VAL A 26 -3.22 -9.38 -13.48
N GLU A 27 -2.26 -9.33 -14.38
CA GLU A 27 -1.68 -10.52 -15.00
C GLU A 27 -1.00 -11.42 -13.96
N VAL A 28 -0.18 -10.84 -13.09
CA VAL A 28 0.54 -11.58 -12.04
C VAL A 28 -0.46 -12.25 -11.08
N ILE A 29 -1.47 -11.51 -10.62
CA ILE A 29 -2.47 -12.03 -9.69
C ILE A 29 -3.30 -13.13 -10.36
N GLY A 30 -3.59 -12.98 -11.65
CA GLY A 30 -4.33 -13.97 -12.41
C GLY A 30 -3.69 -15.34 -12.45
N HIS A 31 -2.37 -15.42 -12.28
CA HIS A 31 -1.62 -16.68 -12.25
C HIS A 31 -1.52 -17.31 -10.86
N VAL A 32 -2.01 -16.62 -9.81
CA VAL A 32 -2.03 -17.15 -8.45
C VAL A 32 -3.24 -18.08 -8.28
N PRO A 33 -3.06 -19.29 -7.69
CA PRO A 33 -4.20 -20.16 -7.40
C PRO A 33 -5.26 -19.44 -6.55
N SER A 34 -6.53 -19.67 -6.86
CA SER A 34 -7.63 -18.97 -6.19
C SER A 34 -7.66 -19.19 -4.68
N VAL A 35 -7.21 -20.34 -4.20
CA VAL A 35 -7.14 -20.65 -2.76
C VAL A 35 -6.14 -19.76 -2.02
N LEU A 36 -5.17 -19.18 -2.73
CA LEU A 36 -4.15 -18.30 -2.15
C LEU A 36 -4.49 -16.82 -2.27
N HIS A 37 -5.60 -16.45 -2.95
CA HIS A 37 -5.96 -15.04 -3.13
C HIS A 37 -6.22 -14.34 -1.80
N THR A 38 -6.89 -14.96 -0.84
CA THR A 38 -7.15 -14.37 0.47
C THR A 38 -5.87 -14.16 1.28
N PRO A 39 -4.95 -15.15 1.40
CA PRO A 39 -3.63 -14.89 2.00
C PRO A 39 -2.83 -13.82 1.27
N LEU A 40 -2.94 -13.75 -0.06
CA LEU A 40 -2.27 -12.71 -0.86
C LEU A 40 -2.79 -11.32 -0.49
N MET A 41 -4.11 -11.16 -0.35
CA MET A 41 -4.71 -9.89 0.04
C MET A 41 -4.27 -9.45 1.43
N SER A 42 -4.26 -10.35 2.40
CA SER A 42 -3.82 -10.02 3.76
C SER A 42 -2.31 -9.76 3.84
N GLY A 43 -1.52 -10.48 3.04
CA GLY A 43 -0.09 -10.23 2.89
C GLY A 43 0.20 -8.87 2.28
N ALA A 44 -0.59 -8.46 1.29
CA ALA A 44 -0.50 -7.12 0.71
C ALA A 44 -0.76 -6.03 1.75
N ASN A 45 -1.67 -6.24 2.69
CA ASN A 45 -1.90 -5.33 3.80
C ASN A 45 -0.66 -5.19 4.69
N ALA A 46 0.08 -6.26 4.91
CA ALA A 46 1.34 -6.19 5.64
C ALA A 46 2.38 -5.33 4.89
N ILE A 47 2.41 -5.40 3.56
CA ILE A 47 3.31 -4.58 2.73
C ILE A 47 2.95 -3.09 2.83
N HIS A 48 1.70 -2.75 3.11
CA HIS A 48 1.29 -1.36 3.36
C HIS A 48 2.02 -0.73 4.54
N GLY A 49 2.83 -1.48 5.28
CA GLY A 49 3.75 -0.94 6.28
C GLY A 49 4.72 0.12 5.76
N VAL A 50 4.93 0.19 4.45
CA VAL A 50 5.68 1.29 3.84
C VAL A 50 5.05 2.66 4.17
N VAL A 51 3.74 2.71 4.43
CA VAL A 51 3.04 3.92 4.86
C VAL A 51 3.57 4.42 6.21
N VAL A 52 3.94 3.51 7.11
CA VAL A 52 4.55 3.87 8.41
C VAL A 52 5.84 4.66 8.20
N VAL A 53 6.69 4.18 7.29
CA VAL A 53 7.94 4.86 6.94
C VAL A 53 7.65 6.24 6.35
N GLY A 54 6.70 6.33 5.43
CA GLY A 54 6.28 7.59 4.83
C GLY A 54 5.75 8.58 5.87
N ALA A 55 4.93 8.12 6.81
CA ALA A 55 4.40 8.95 7.88
C ALA A 55 5.51 9.49 8.78
N ILE A 56 6.49 8.67 9.12
CA ILE A 56 7.65 9.08 9.92
C ILE A 56 8.45 10.15 9.19
N ILE A 57 8.71 9.97 7.90
CA ILE A 57 9.45 10.94 7.08
C ILE A 57 8.71 12.29 7.06
N VAL A 58 7.40 12.27 6.84
CA VAL A 58 6.58 13.49 6.83
C VAL A 58 6.63 14.18 8.18
N MET A 59 6.57 13.43 9.29
CA MET A 59 6.65 14.01 10.63
C MET A 59 8.02 14.64 10.90
N LEU A 60 9.10 14.04 10.42
CA LEU A 60 10.45 14.58 10.58
C LEU A 60 10.66 15.89 9.80
N ASP A 61 10.01 16.02 8.63
CA ASP A 61 10.08 17.22 7.81
C ASP A 61 9.12 18.32 8.23
N THR A 62 8.21 18.02 9.16
CA THR A 62 7.19 18.97 9.62
C THR A 62 7.72 19.81 10.77
N ASP A 63 7.37 21.12 10.78
CA ASP A 63 7.72 22.01 11.89
C ASP A 63 7.10 21.50 13.20
N ALA A 64 7.88 21.60 14.28
CA ALA A 64 7.44 21.20 15.62
C ALA A 64 6.21 21.98 16.11
N THR A 65 5.92 23.13 15.50
CA THR A 65 4.75 23.96 15.83
C THR A 65 3.48 23.55 15.08
N ASN A 66 3.60 22.69 14.06
CA ASN A 66 2.45 22.23 13.29
C ASN A 66 1.83 20.99 13.95
N TYR A 67 1.05 21.23 15.00
CA TYR A 67 0.46 20.15 15.80
C TYR A 67 -0.54 19.29 15.02
N ILE A 68 -1.23 19.86 14.02
CA ILE A 68 -2.19 19.12 13.20
C ILE A 68 -1.46 18.05 12.39
N SER A 69 -0.40 18.42 11.69
CA SER A 69 0.39 17.47 10.89
C SER A 69 1.06 16.41 11.75
N LEU A 70 1.57 16.78 12.92
CA LEU A 70 2.19 15.83 13.84
C LEU A 70 1.16 14.85 14.41
N THR A 71 -0.03 15.32 14.74
CA THR A 71 -1.12 14.45 15.23
C THR A 71 -1.57 13.47 14.14
N LEU A 72 -1.77 13.96 12.91
CA LEU A 72 -2.14 13.11 11.78
C LEU A 72 -1.05 12.08 11.48
N GLY A 73 0.23 12.49 11.54
CA GLY A 73 1.36 11.58 11.36
C GLY A 73 1.40 10.49 12.42
N THR A 74 1.15 10.84 13.67
CA THR A 74 1.11 9.88 14.78
C THR A 74 -0.01 8.86 14.59
N VAL A 75 -1.21 9.33 14.23
CA VAL A 75 -2.35 8.45 13.94
C VAL A 75 -2.00 7.53 12.75
N ALA A 76 -1.38 8.07 11.72
CA ALA A 76 -0.96 7.29 10.54
C ALA A 76 0.04 6.19 10.92
N VAL A 77 1.00 6.48 11.79
CA VAL A 77 1.96 5.47 12.30
C VAL A 77 1.25 4.38 13.07
N ILE A 78 0.33 4.75 13.96
CA ILE A 78 -0.44 3.78 14.75
C ILE A 78 -1.27 2.87 13.84
N LEU A 79 -2.03 3.44 12.94
CA LEU A 79 -2.90 2.68 12.02
C LEU A 79 -2.08 1.82 11.07
N GLY A 80 -0.98 2.35 10.54
CA GLY A 80 -0.08 1.61 9.66
C GLY A 80 0.55 0.42 10.37
N THR A 81 0.97 0.59 11.62
CA THR A 81 1.55 -0.48 12.43
C THR A 81 0.53 -1.57 12.72
N LEU A 82 -0.69 -1.19 13.08
CA LEU A 82 -1.78 -2.16 13.28
C LEU A 82 -2.05 -2.95 12.00
N ASN A 83 -2.00 -2.28 10.86
CA ASN A 83 -2.22 -2.93 9.57
C ASN A 83 -1.11 -3.93 9.24
N VAL A 84 0.15 -3.57 9.51
CA VAL A 84 1.32 -4.46 9.30
C VAL A 84 1.19 -5.70 10.18
N VAL A 85 1.01 -5.50 11.48
CA VAL A 85 0.96 -6.60 12.44
C VAL A 85 -0.28 -7.47 12.19
N GLY A 86 -1.44 -6.85 11.99
CA GLY A 86 -2.69 -7.56 11.73
C GLY A 86 -2.64 -8.35 10.43
N GLY A 87 -2.15 -7.72 9.35
CA GLY A 87 -2.01 -8.38 8.05
C GLY A 87 -1.04 -9.57 8.12
N PHE A 88 0.07 -9.40 8.81
CA PHE A 88 1.08 -10.46 8.96
C PHE A 88 0.53 -11.65 9.76
N VAL A 89 -0.11 -11.38 10.90
CA VAL A 89 -0.68 -12.44 11.76
C VAL A 89 -1.78 -13.21 11.03
N VAL A 90 -2.68 -12.50 10.35
CA VAL A 90 -3.78 -13.12 9.61
C VAL A 90 -3.23 -13.98 8.46
N THR A 91 -2.25 -13.46 7.71
CA THR A 91 -1.60 -14.20 6.62
C THR A 91 -0.96 -15.49 7.15
N ASP A 92 -0.23 -15.40 8.25
CA ASP A 92 0.42 -16.54 8.87
C ASP A 92 -0.61 -17.62 9.26
N ARG A 93 -1.71 -17.22 9.89
CA ARG A 93 -2.80 -18.13 10.25
C ARG A 93 -3.44 -18.78 9.03
N MET A 94 -3.67 -18.02 7.96
CA MET A 94 -4.25 -18.56 6.73
C MET A 94 -3.31 -19.59 6.08
N LEU A 95 -2.01 -19.30 6.04
CA LEU A 95 -1.02 -20.20 5.46
C LEU A 95 -0.85 -21.47 6.29
N ASP A 96 -1.04 -21.43 7.60
CA ASP A 96 -0.99 -22.59 8.45
C ASP A 96 -2.07 -23.62 8.10
N MET A 97 -3.20 -23.17 7.55
CA MET A 97 -4.27 -24.07 7.11
C MET A 97 -3.84 -24.97 5.94
N PHE A 98 -2.83 -24.56 5.19
CA PHE A 98 -2.31 -25.31 4.04
C PHE A 98 -1.14 -26.24 4.40
N LYS A 99 -0.62 -26.11 5.61
CA LYS A 99 0.48 -27.01 6.07
C LYS A 99 -0.10 -28.36 6.43
N LYS A 100 0.56 -29.41 5.93
CA LYS A 100 0.26 -30.77 6.35
C LYS A 100 0.87 -31.00 7.74
N LYS A 101 0.03 -31.48 8.63
CA LYS A 101 0.49 -31.91 9.96
C LYS A 101 1.12 -33.29 9.87
#